data_f7a52aedd6e5b57086a801c91741492b
#
_entry.id   f7a52aedd6e5b57086a801c91741492b
#
_cell.length_a   1.000
_cell.length_b   1.000
_cell.length_c   1.000
_cell.angle_alpha   90.00
_cell.angle_beta   90.00
_cell.angle_gamma   90.00
#
_symmetry.space_group_name_H-M   'P 1'
#
loop_
_entity.id
_entity.type
_entity.pdbx_description
1 polymer ?
#
loop_
_entity_poly.entity_id
_entity_poly.type
_entity_poly.pdbx_seq_one_letter_code
_entity_poly.pdbx_strand_id
1 'polypeptide(L)'
;AWCMATLGVNIDHVATLRQARYRGAPDPARGEPNPSHAVHVAELAGAECITMHLREDRRHVNDRDVRVCRDLCRVKFNLEMGATDEMVGIAGGLAL
;
A
#
# COMPACT_ATOMS: atom_id res chain seq x y z
N ALA A 1 -7.55 17.30 27.03
CA ALA A 1 -6.52 16.32 26.77
C ALA A 1 -6.06 16.41 25.34
N TRP A 2 -4.80 16.38 25.19
CA TRP A 2 -4.18 16.54 23.89
C TRP A 2 -3.60 15.19 23.44
N CYS A 3 -4.08 14.69 22.31
CA CYS A 3 -3.47 13.50 21.73
C CYS A 3 -2.32 13.95 20.83
N MET A 4 -1.11 13.61 21.23
CA MET A 4 0.09 13.92 20.44
C MET A 4 0.40 12.81 19.44
N ALA A 5 -0.26 11.66 19.56
CA ALA A 5 -0.05 10.54 18.67
C ALA A 5 -0.89 10.68 17.40
N THR A 6 -0.35 10.23 16.31
CA THR A 6 -1.05 10.09 15.02
C THR A 6 -1.26 8.63 14.70
N LEU A 7 -2.26 8.35 13.88
CA LEU A 7 -2.57 6.97 13.46
C LEU A 7 -2.02 6.71 12.08
N GLY A 8 -1.14 5.71 11.98
CA GLY A 8 -0.75 5.13 10.70
C GLY A 8 -1.45 3.80 10.50
N VAL A 9 -1.91 3.54 9.31
CA VAL A 9 -2.63 2.30 8.96
C VAL A 9 -1.88 1.55 7.88
N ASN A 10 -1.51 0.30 8.16
CA ASN A 10 -0.93 -0.60 7.18
C ASN A 10 -2.06 -1.33 6.45
N ILE A 11 -2.04 -1.29 5.12
CA ILE A 11 -3.08 -1.88 4.28
C ILE A 11 -2.62 -3.10 3.47
N ASP A 12 -1.46 -3.65 3.79
CA ASP A 12 -0.88 -4.78 3.05
C ASP A 12 -1.80 -5.99 2.99
N HIS A 13 -2.48 -6.31 4.09
CA HIS A 13 -3.28 -7.53 4.16
C HIS A 13 -4.57 -7.48 3.35
N VAL A 14 -4.98 -6.31 2.90
CA VAL A 14 -6.04 -6.18 1.90
C VAL A 14 -5.57 -6.85 0.60
N ALA A 15 -4.33 -6.58 0.20
CA ALA A 15 -3.74 -7.24 -0.97
C ALA A 15 -3.53 -8.73 -0.73
N THR A 16 -3.20 -9.14 0.50
CA THR A 16 -3.06 -10.55 0.85
C THR A 16 -4.37 -11.31 0.62
N LEU A 17 -5.49 -10.74 1.05
CA LEU A 17 -6.81 -11.35 0.84
C LEU A 17 -7.16 -11.43 -0.65
N ARG A 18 -6.88 -10.38 -1.40
CA ARG A 18 -7.09 -10.39 -2.86
C ARG A 18 -6.29 -11.53 -3.51
N GLN A 19 -5.01 -11.64 -3.19
CA GLN A 19 -4.16 -12.66 -3.80
C GLN A 19 -4.58 -14.08 -3.41
N ALA A 20 -5.16 -14.27 -2.24
CA ALA A 20 -5.71 -15.56 -1.83
C ALA A 20 -6.91 -15.95 -2.71
N ARG A 21 -7.68 -14.98 -3.18
CA ARG A 21 -8.84 -15.22 -4.05
C ARG A 21 -8.47 -15.39 -5.52
N TYR A 22 -7.37 -14.79 -5.94
CA TYR A 22 -6.95 -14.78 -7.35
C TYR A 22 -5.59 -15.43 -7.51
N ARG A 23 -5.47 -16.66 -7.05
CA ARG A 23 -4.23 -17.43 -7.09
C ARG A 23 -3.74 -17.57 -8.53
N GLY A 24 -2.44 -17.36 -8.72
CA GLY A 24 -1.82 -17.43 -10.03
C GLY A 24 -1.96 -16.19 -10.89
N ALA A 25 -2.70 -15.19 -10.45
CA ALA A 25 -2.80 -13.91 -11.15
C ALA A 25 -1.92 -12.87 -10.42
N PRO A 26 -0.74 -12.52 -10.97
CA PRO A 26 0.18 -11.61 -10.28
C PRO A 26 -0.36 -10.18 -10.15
N ASP A 27 -1.23 -9.76 -11.07
CA ASP A 27 -1.87 -8.44 -11.03
C ASP A 27 -3.33 -8.53 -11.43
N PRO A 28 -4.22 -8.99 -10.51
CA PRO A 28 -5.65 -9.02 -10.79
C PRO A 28 -6.25 -7.62 -10.66
N ALA A 29 -6.15 -6.82 -11.73
CA ALA A 29 -6.52 -5.39 -11.72
C ALA A 29 -7.95 -5.12 -11.21
N ARG A 30 -8.86 -6.09 -11.39
CA ARG A 30 -10.25 -5.99 -10.89
C ARG A 30 -10.47 -6.89 -9.68
N GLY A 31 -9.39 -7.42 -9.12
CA GLY A 31 -9.47 -8.29 -7.95
C GLY A 31 -9.90 -7.53 -6.71
N GLU A 32 -10.76 -8.17 -5.92
CA GLU A 32 -11.23 -7.62 -4.65
C GLU A 32 -10.86 -8.56 -3.51
N PRO A 33 -10.60 -8.02 -2.31
CA PRO A 33 -10.61 -6.60 -1.96
C PRO A 33 -9.44 -5.83 -2.59
N ASN A 34 -9.65 -4.54 -2.84
CA ASN A 34 -8.65 -3.69 -3.49
C ASN A 34 -8.02 -2.73 -2.47
N PRO A 35 -6.69 -2.69 -2.35
CA PRO A 35 -6.01 -1.80 -1.40
C PRO A 35 -6.37 -0.32 -1.60
N SER A 36 -6.67 0.12 -2.82
CA SER A 36 -7.03 1.51 -3.09
C SER A 36 -8.29 1.94 -2.34
N HIS A 37 -9.24 1.05 -2.16
CA HIS A 37 -10.44 1.33 -1.36
C HIS A 37 -10.09 1.49 0.12
N ALA A 38 -9.12 0.72 0.60
CA ALA A 38 -8.67 0.81 1.99
C ALA A 38 -7.99 2.15 2.29
N VAL A 39 -7.29 2.74 1.33
CA VAL A 39 -6.72 4.10 1.48
C VAL A 39 -7.82 5.08 1.83
N HIS A 40 -8.89 5.09 1.04
CA HIS A 40 -10.00 6.01 1.24
C HIS A 40 -10.69 5.79 2.59
N VAL A 41 -11.00 4.55 2.93
CA VAL A 41 -11.65 4.20 4.19
C VAL A 41 -10.79 4.60 5.39
N ALA A 42 -9.49 4.34 5.33
CA ALA A 42 -8.58 4.70 6.40
C ALA A 42 -8.49 6.22 6.59
N GLU A 43 -8.42 6.98 5.50
CA GLU A 43 -8.40 8.45 5.57
C GLU A 43 -9.69 9.00 6.16
N LEU A 44 -10.85 8.46 5.76
CA LEU A 44 -12.14 8.85 6.33
C LEU A 44 -12.22 8.58 7.83
N ALA A 45 -11.56 7.53 8.28
CA ALA A 45 -11.53 7.16 9.70
C ALA A 45 -10.52 8.00 10.51
N GLY A 46 -9.76 8.87 9.87
CA GLY A 46 -8.83 9.76 10.54
C GLY A 46 -7.36 9.33 10.51
N ALA A 47 -7.00 8.36 9.68
CA ALA A 47 -5.59 7.99 9.52
C ALA A 47 -4.78 9.16 8.96
N GLU A 48 -3.60 9.37 9.50
CA GLU A 48 -2.69 10.44 9.07
C GLU A 48 -1.49 9.89 8.28
N CYS A 49 -1.39 8.57 8.16
CA CYS A 49 -0.35 7.90 7.40
C CYS A 49 -0.89 6.57 6.87
N ILE A 50 -0.59 6.28 5.62
CA ILE A 50 -0.87 4.98 5.00
C ILE A 50 0.47 4.29 4.79
N THR A 51 0.58 3.04 5.25
CA THR A 51 1.79 2.25 5.11
C THR A 51 1.54 1.05 4.20
N MET A 52 2.42 0.84 3.26
CA MET A 52 2.44 -0.34 2.39
C MET A 52 3.86 -0.90 2.33
N HIS A 53 3.97 -2.21 2.21
CA HIS A 53 5.22 -2.92 2.01
C HIS A 53 5.23 -3.57 0.64
N LEU A 54 6.16 -3.18 -0.22
CA LEU A 54 6.41 -3.86 -1.49
C LEU A 54 7.53 -4.88 -1.29
N ARG A 55 7.14 -6.15 -1.21
CA ARG A 55 8.10 -7.24 -1.10
C ARG A 55 8.72 -7.53 -2.47
N GLU A 56 9.97 -7.98 -2.46
CA GLU A 56 10.66 -8.32 -3.70
C GLU A 56 9.96 -9.47 -4.45
N ASP A 57 9.34 -10.39 -3.72
CA ASP A 57 8.63 -11.53 -4.29
C ASP A 57 7.21 -11.23 -4.73
N ARG A 58 6.72 -10.02 -4.45
CA ARG A 58 5.37 -9.58 -4.84
C ARG A 58 4.25 -10.54 -4.40
N ARG A 59 4.37 -11.15 -3.22
CA ARG A 59 3.38 -12.13 -2.76
C ARG A 59 2.02 -11.53 -2.42
N HIS A 60 1.97 -10.25 -2.11
CA HIS A 60 0.71 -9.57 -1.79
C HIS A 60 0.58 -8.26 -2.57
N VAL A 61 1.16 -7.17 -2.07
CA VAL A 61 1.17 -5.88 -2.75
C VAL A 61 2.02 -5.98 -4.01
N ASN A 62 1.51 -5.47 -5.12
CA ASN A 62 2.24 -5.39 -6.38
C ASN A 62 2.59 -3.93 -6.72
N ASP A 63 3.35 -3.74 -7.79
CA ASP A 63 3.84 -2.42 -8.19
C ASP A 63 2.69 -1.47 -8.54
N ARG A 64 1.64 -1.98 -9.17
CA ARG A 64 0.45 -1.19 -9.49
C ARG A 64 -0.26 -0.73 -8.22
N ASP A 65 -0.39 -1.61 -7.22
CA ASP A 65 -1.01 -1.26 -5.94
C ASP A 65 -0.31 -0.06 -5.31
N VAL A 66 1.01 -0.10 -5.25
CA VAL A 66 1.82 0.97 -4.65
C VAL A 66 1.60 2.28 -5.40
N ARG A 67 1.66 2.24 -6.73
CA ARG A 67 1.49 3.42 -7.56
C ARG A 67 0.10 4.03 -7.41
N VAL A 68 -0.94 3.21 -7.49
CA VAL A 68 -2.32 3.68 -7.39
C VAL A 68 -2.60 4.23 -5.99
N CYS A 69 -2.21 3.50 -4.95
CA CYS A 69 -2.44 3.94 -3.57
C CYS A 69 -1.66 5.20 -3.25
N ARG A 70 -0.44 5.32 -3.75
CA ARG A 70 0.35 6.53 -3.56
C ARG A 70 -0.34 7.73 -4.21
N ASP A 71 -0.87 7.58 -5.41
CA ASP A 71 -1.56 8.67 -6.13
C ASP A 71 -2.86 9.08 -5.43
N LEU A 72 -3.58 8.13 -4.85
CA LEU A 72 -4.85 8.40 -4.16
C LEU A 72 -4.66 8.95 -2.74
N CYS A 73 -3.53 8.65 -2.11
CA CYS A 73 -3.28 9.00 -0.72
C CYS A 73 -3.12 10.51 -0.55
N ARG A 74 -3.94 11.11 0.33
CA ARG A 74 -3.93 12.54 0.64
C ARG A 74 -3.16 12.84 1.92
N VAL A 75 -2.79 11.81 2.64
CA VAL A 75 -2.00 11.91 3.87
C VAL A 75 -0.59 11.40 3.60
N LYS A 76 0.22 11.24 4.63
CA LYS A 76 1.57 10.72 4.46
C LYS A 76 1.52 9.28 3.94
N PHE A 77 2.29 9.00 2.90
CA PHE A 77 2.46 7.65 2.37
C PHE A 77 3.83 7.12 2.81
N ASN A 78 3.83 5.99 3.48
CA ASN A 78 5.05 5.35 3.98
C ASN A 78 5.24 4.01 3.24
N LEU A 79 6.29 3.92 2.46
CA LEU A 79 6.65 2.68 1.75
C LEU A 79 7.71 1.93 2.53
N GLU A 80 7.37 0.72 2.94
CA GLU A 80 8.34 -0.23 3.50
C GLU A 80 8.93 -1.08 2.38
N MET A 81 10.23 -1.30 2.42
CA MET A 81 10.92 -2.05 1.36
C MET A 81 12.25 -2.61 1.86
N GLY A 82 12.75 -3.63 1.18
CA GLY A 82 14.14 -4.05 1.34
C GLY A 82 15.07 -3.01 0.70
N ALA A 83 16.29 -2.88 1.23
CA ALA A 83 17.27 -1.91 0.74
C ALA A 83 18.04 -2.49 -0.46
N THR A 84 17.32 -2.81 -1.54
CA THR A 84 17.92 -3.32 -2.78
C THR A 84 17.91 -2.22 -3.84
N ASP A 85 18.78 -2.36 -4.85
CA ASP A 85 18.83 -1.39 -5.96
C ASP A 85 17.48 -1.31 -6.66
N GLU A 86 16.81 -2.44 -6.85
CA GLU A 86 15.47 -2.49 -7.46
C GLU A 86 14.48 -1.63 -6.67
N MET A 87 14.40 -1.84 -5.37
CA MET A 87 13.44 -1.13 -4.51
C MET A 87 13.76 0.35 -4.38
N VAL A 88 15.04 0.70 -4.30
CA VAL A 88 15.47 2.10 -4.28
C VAL A 88 15.06 2.80 -5.57
N GLY A 89 15.22 2.15 -6.71
CA GLY A 89 14.78 2.68 -8.00
C GLY A 89 13.28 2.90 -8.07
N ILE A 90 12.50 1.95 -7.57
CA ILE A 90 11.04 2.06 -7.53
C ILE A 90 10.61 3.22 -6.63
N ALA A 91 11.17 3.31 -5.43
CA ALA A 91 10.84 4.38 -4.49
C ALA A 91 11.17 5.76 -5.08
N GLY A 92 12.32 5.88 -5.76
CA GLY A 92 12.70 7.13 -6.43
C GLY A 92 11.70 7.52 -7.53
N GLY A 93 11.21 6.54 -8.28
CA GLY A 93 10.22 6.77 -9.34
C GLY A 93 8.86 7.19 -8.81
N LEU A 94 8.53 6.88 -7.56
CA LEU A 94 7.29 7.29 -6.92
C LEU A 94 7.34 8.72 -6.37
N ALA A 95 8.49 9.35 -6.37
CA ALA A 95 8.70 10.70 -5.82
C ALA A 95 8.23 10.81 -4.36
N LEU A 96 8.61 9.84 -3.56
CA LEU A 96 8.26 9.79 -2.13
C LEU A 96 9.11 10.77 -1.30
#